data_d544c7184065403496cedffcf0953bab
#
_entry.id   d544c7184065403496cedffcf0953bab
#
_cell.length_a   1.000
_cell.length_b   1.000
_cell.length_c   1.000
_cell.angle_alpha   90.00
_cell.angle_beta   90.00
_cell.angle_gamma   90.00
#
_symmetry.space_group_name_H-M   'P 1'
#
loop_
_entity.id
_entity.type
_entity.pdbx_description
1 polymer ?
#
loop_
_entity_poly.entity_id
_entity_poly.type
_entity_poly.pdbx_seq_one_letter_code
_entity_poly.pdbx_strand_id
1 'polypeptide(L)'
;RGQCAQPCRLPYTADGKQKYYLSLKDICTLELIPDLIEAGIDSFKIEGRMKKPEYVAGVTSMYRKYVDLYLRNGRDHFSVSDQDREMLMDLYNRGNSHTGYYLRQNGRDMLALDRPNHAGVAAVRVTAQSGREISGVAMTQLHAQDVLEIAGGKNNYTFGKDVKKGETVHFLVPKKMNFPKGTVFHRIRNQQLIERLDHDYINGKLREKIYGFLSLTIGQKGFFTVCKGNRSFTAYTE
;
A
#
# COMPACT_ATOMS: atom_id res chain seq x y z
N ARG A 1 26.83 -3.56 -6.77
CA ARG A 1 25.49 -3.65 -6.14
C ARG A 1 24.47 -2.93 -7.03
N GLY A 2 23.25 -3.45 -7.11
CA GLY A 2 22.15 -2.79 -7.84
C GLY A 2 22.02 -3.15 -9.32
N GLN A 3 22.83 -4.04 -9.86
CA GLN A 3 22.78 -4.47 -11.27
C GLN A 3 21.86 -5.69 -11.48
N CYS A 4 20.69 -5.71 -10.82
CA CYS A 4 19.73 -6.80 -11.02
C CYS A 4 19.06 -6.66 -12.38
N ALA A 5 19.22 -7.65 -13.26
CA ALA A 5 18.54 -7.72 -14.56
C ALA A 5 17.04 -8.03 -14.47
N GLN A 6 16.52 -8.25 -13.27
CA GLN A 6 15.12 -8.57 -12.99
C GLN A 6 14.57 -9.79 -13.78
N PRO A 7 15.26 -10.94 -13.79
CA PRO A 7 14.78 -12.11 -14.53
C PRO A 7 13.39 -12.57 -14.08
N CYS A 8 13.04 -12.38 -12.79
CA CYS A 8 11.71 -12.69 -12.28
C CYS A 8 10.59 -11.81 -12.86
N ARG A 9 10.92 -10.78 -13.66
CA ARG A 9 9.95 -9.88 -14.28
C ARG A 9 9.91 -10.00 -15.80
N LEU A 10 10.65 -10.93 -16.35
CA LEU A 10 10.62 -11.22 -17.76
C LEU A 10 9.56 -12.28 -18.08
N PRO A 11 8.93 -12.21 -19.26
CA PRO A 11 8.03 -13.26 -19.71
C PRO A 11 8.86 -14.46 -20.20
N TYR A 12 8.40 -15.66 -19.87
CA TYR A 12 8.98 -16.92 -20.32
C TYR A 12 7.94 -17.75 -21.06
N THR A 13 8.37 -18.59 -21.97
CA THR A 13 7.51 -19.51 -22.71
C THR A 13 7.68 -20.92 -22.15
N ALA A 14 6.58 -21.53 -21.70
CA ALA A 14 6.51 -22.93 -21.32
C ALA A 14 5.21 -23.51 -21.90
N ASP A 15 5.26 -24.71 -22.44
CA ASP A 15 4.14 -25.42 -23.07
C ASP A 15 3.40 -24.54 -24.13
N GLY A 16 4.16 -23.79 -24.93
CA GLY A 16 3.62 -22.89 -25.96
C GLY A 16 2.92 -21.62 -25.42
N LYS A 17 2.90 -21.40 -24.12
CA LYS A 17 2.27 -20.23 -23.49
C LYS A 17 3.33 -19.31 -22.89
N GLN A 18 3.23 -18.01 -23.21
CA GLN A 18 4.10 -16.99 -22.63
C GLN A 18 3.44 -16.39 -21.39
N LYS A 19 4.13 -16.45 -20.25
CA LYS A 19 3.67 -15.90 -18.96
C LYS A 19 4.86 -15.46 -18.09
N TYR A 20 4.57 -14.81 -16.98
CA TYR A 20 5.56 -14.38 -15.99
C TYR A 20 5.77 -15.45 -14.92
N TYR A 21 6.29 -16.61 -15.32
CA TYR A 21 6.43 -17.80 -14.46
C TYR A 21 7.30 -17.62 -13.22
N LEU A 22 8.17 -16.61 -13.21
CA LEU A 22 9.03 -16.30 -12.07
C LEU A 22 8.55 -15.08 -11.27
N SER A 23 7.42 -14.47 -11.65
CA SER A 23 6.86 -13.32 -10.93
C SER A 23 6.02 -13.80 -9.75
N LEU A 24 6.41 -13.42 -8.54
CA LEU A 24 5.67 -13.72 -7.32
C LEU A 24 4.68 -12.59 -7.00
N LYS A 25 3.57 -12.94 -6.39
CA LYS A 25 2.68 -12.00 -5.70
C LYS A 25 3.41 -11.34 -4.54
N ASP A 26 2.93 -10.20 -4.10
CA ASP A 26 3.50 -9.50 -2.96
C ASP A 26 3.06 -10.18 -1.66
N ILE A 27 3.99 -10.30 -0.70
CA ILE A 27 3.70 -10.89 0.61
C ILE A 27 2.96 -9.86 1.46
N CYS A 28 1.84 -10.28 2.04
CA CYS A 28 1.12 -9.55 3.08
C CYS A 28 0.81 -10.49 4.23
N THR A 29 1.24 -10.14 5.42
CA THR A 29 1.12 -10.96 6.63
C THR A 29 0.37 -10.22 7.74
N LEU A 30 -0.49 -9.25 7.41
CA LEU A 30 -1.22 -8.47 8.42
C LEU A 30 -2.04 -9.36 9.34
N GLU A 31 -2.74 -10.35 8.79
CA GLU A 31 -3.55 -11.29 9.56
C GLU A 31 -2.72 -12.20 10.46
N LEU A 32 -1.44 -12.38 10.13
CA LEU A 32 -0.50 -13.24 10.88
C LEU A 32 0.29 -12.49 11.96
N ILE A 33 0.05 -11.19 12.14
CA ILE A 33 0.76 -10.40 13.16
C ILE A 33 0.64 -11.03 14.56
N PRO A 34 -0.52 -11.50 15.03
CA PRO A 34 -0.60 -12.20 16.30
C PRO A 34 0.33 -13.42 16.37
N ASP A 35 0.29 -14.26 15.35
CA ASP A 35 1.11 -15.48 15.32
C ASP A 35 2.61 -15.18 15.28
N LEU A 36 3.02 -14.13 14.54
CA LEU A 36 4.42 -13.71 14.46
C LEU A 36 4.93 -13.16 15.78
N ILE A 37 4.12 -12.36 16.50
CA ILE A 37 4.49 -11.81 17.79
C ILE A 37 4.55 -12.93 18.85
N GLU A 38 3.57 -13.81 18.89
CA GLU A 38 3.55 -14.97 19.82
C GLU A 38 4.68 -15.97 19.56
N ALA A 39 5.13 -16.08 18.31
CA ALA A 39 6.33 -16.85 17.95
C ALA A 39 7.65 -16.17 18.37
N GLY A 40 7.61 -15.01 18.99
CA GLY A 40 8.79 -14.29 19.49
C GLY A 40 9.57 -13.53 18.40
N ILE A 41 8.90 -13.09 17.33
CA ILE A 41 9.54 -12.27 16.30
C ILE A 41 9.70 -10.82 16.80
N ASP A 42 10.94 -10.37 17.00
CA ASP A 42 11.26 -9.04 17.52
C ASP A 42 11.14 -7.92 16.49
N SER A 43 11.31 -8.23 15.18
CA SER A 43 11.40 -7.23 14.14
C SER A 43 10.89 -7.73 12.79
N PHE A 44 10.18 -6.86 12.08
CA PHE A 44 9.71 -7.10 10.71
C PHE A 44 10.57 -6.35 9.70
N LYS A 45 11.05 -7.06 8.69
CA LYS A 45 11.73 -6.43 7.55
C LYS A 45 10.72 -6.15 6.44
N ILE A 46 10.55 -4.87 6.10
CA ILE A 46 9.70 -4.41 5.00
C ILE A 46 10.59 -4.05 3.82
N GLU A 47 10.35 -4.69 2.67
CA GLU A 47 11.08 -4.39 1.43
C GLU A 47 10.35 -3.33 0.61
N GLY A 48 11.02 -2.20 0.40
CA GLY A 48 10.51 -1.07 -0.38
C GLY A 48 11.48 -0.57 -1.45
N ARG A 49 12.54 -1.33 -1.75
CA ARG A 49 13.52 -0.96 -2.77
C ARG A 49 12.82 -0.73 -4.11
N MET A 50 13.11 0.39 -4.76
CA MET A 50 12.47 0.85 -5.99
C MET A 50 10.97 1.21 -5.85
N LYS A 51 10.46 1.30 -4.65
CA LYS A 51 9.13 1.84 -4.38
C LYS A 51 9.22 3.32 -4.04
N LYS A 52 8.10 4.02 -4.25
CA LYS A 52 7.98 5.43 -3.88
C LYS A 52 7.87 5.57 -2.36
N PRO A 53 8.19 6.75 -1.80
CA PRO A 53 8.07 7.01 -0.36
C PRO A 53 6.69 6.68 0.22
N GLU A 54 5.61 6.94 -0.53
CA GLU A 54 4.24 6.68 -0.11
C GLU A 54 3.98 5.18 0.14
N TYR A 55 4.61 4.31 -0.65
CA TYR A 55 4.56 2.87 -0.40
C TYR A 55 5.19 2.52 0.95
N VAL A 56 6.38 3.06 1.23
CA VAL A 56 7.08 2.78 2.48
C VAL A 56 6.27 3.30 3.67
N ALA A 57 5.80 4.54 3.59
CA ALA A 57 4.97 5.17 4.61
C ALA A 57 3.69 4.36 4.86
N GLY A 58 2.95 4.01 3.81
CA GLY A 58 1.69 3.30 3.93
C GLY A 58 1.85 1.87 4.47
N VAL A 59 2.81 1.10 3.96
CA VAL A 59 3.04 -0.27 4.46
C VAL A 59 3.52 -0.24 5.92
N THR A 60 4.50 0.62 6.24
CA THR A 60 5.03 0.69 7.61
C THR A 60 3.98 1.14 8.62
N SER A 61 3.19 2.17 8.28
CA SER A 61 2.11 2.66 9.15
C SER A 61 1.04 1.60 9.38
N MET A 62 0.74 0.79 8.36
CA MET A 62 -0.25 -0.27 8.47
C MET A 62 0.23 -1.41 9.38
N TYR A 63 1.47 -1.89 9.22
CA TYR A 63 2.04 -2.88 10.13
C TYR A 63 2.14 -2.35 11.55
N ARG A 64 2.56 -1.08 11.74
CA ARG A 64 2.58 -0.44 13.07
C ARG A 64 1.19 -0.39 13.70
N LYS A 65 0.17 0.01 12.95
CA LYS A 65 -1.22 0.03 13.41
C LYS A 65 -1.67 -1.33 13.96
N TYR A 66 -1.41 -2.40 13.22
CA TYR A 66 -1.87 -3.74 13.60
C TYR A 66 -1.03 -4.39 14.72
N VAL A 67 0.26 -4.12 14.77
CA VAL A 67 1.08 -4.49 15.92
C VAL A 67 0.56 -3.81 17.19
N ASP A 68 0.30 -2.50 17.14
CA ASP A 68 -0.24 -1.76 18.30
C ASP A 68 -1.64 -2.22 18.68
N LEU A 69 -2.48 -2.56 17.71
CA LEU A 69 -3.82 -3.10 17.94
C LEU A 69 -3.73 -4.42 18.72
N TYR A 70 -2.90 -5.34 18.25
CA TYR A 70 -2.71 -6.62 18.90
C TYR A 70 -2.13 -6.47 20.32
N LEU A 71 -1.06 -5.69 20.48
CA LEU A 71 -0.41 -5.49 21.79
C LEU A 71 -1.34 -4.81 22.82
N ARG A 72 -2.31 -4.03 22.35
CA ARG A 72 -3.28 -3.34 23.22
C ARG A 72 -4.47 -4.19 23.57
N ASN A 73 -5.01 -4.92 22.61
CA ASN A 73 -6.33 -5.55 22.71
C ASN A 73 -6.28 -7.09 22.76
N GLY A 74 -5.14 -7.70 22.47
CA GLY A 74 -4.97 -9.16 22.41
C GLY A 74 -5.60 -9.79 21.15
N ARG A 75 -5.49 -11.10 21.08
CA ARG A 75 -5.91 -11.92 19.92
C ARG A 75 -7.42 -11.87 19.67
N ASP A 76 -8.22 -11.93 20.73
CA ASP A 76 -9.70 -12.01 20.62
C ASP A 76 -10.33 -10.77 19.99
N HIS A 77 -9.64 -9.64 20.04
CA HIS A 77 -10.08 -8.37 19.46
C HIS A 77 -9.23 -7.93 18.26
N PHE A 78 -8.50 -8.87 17.67
CA PHE A 78 -7.68 -8.60 16.50
C PHE A 78 -8.42 -8.97 15.22
N SER A 79 -8.59 -8.00 14.34
CA SER A 79 -9.09 -8.24 12.98
C SER A 79 -8.56 -7.19 12.02
N VAL A 80 -8.24 -7.59 10.79
CA VAL A 80 -7.80 -6.70 9.73
C VAL A 80 -9.00 -6.27 8.90
N SER A 81 -9.20 -4.96 8.76
CA SER A 81 -10.33 -4.43 8.00
C SER A 81 -10.12 -4.59 6.48
N ASP A 82 -11.22 -4.76 5.74
CA ASP A 82 -11.16 -4.84 4.27
C ASP A 82 -10.65 -3.54 3.65
N GLN A 83 -10.95 -2.39 4.26
CA GLN A 83 -10.46 -1.09 3.83
C GLN A 83 -8.93 -0.99 3.92
N ASP A 84 -8.33 -1.50 4.99
CA ASP A 84 -6.88 -1.50 5.16
C ASP A 84 -6.19 -2.48 4.19
N ARG A 85 -6.83 -3.62 3.89
CA ARG A 85 -6.36 -4.53 2.83
C ARG A 85 -6.40 -3.85 1.47
N GLU A 86 -7.52 -3.19 1.13
CA GLU A 86 -7.65 -2.45 -0.12
C GLU A 86 -6.61 -1.34 -0.22
N MET A 87 -6.34 -0.61 0.86
CA MET A 87 -5.29 0.41 0.91
C MET A 87 -3.91 -0.16 0.53
N LEU A 88 -3.53 -1.32 1.08
CA LEU A 88 -2.26 -1.96 0.72
C LEU A 88 -2.23 -2.40 -0.75
N MET A 89 -3.35 -2.89 -1.27
CA MET A 89 -3.47 -3.26 -2.69
C MET A 89 -3.39 -2.03 -3.61
N ASP A 90 -3.94 -0.89 -3.22
CA ASP A 90 -3.82 0.38 -3.93
C ASP A 90 -2.38 0.89 -3.99
N LEU A 91 -1.61 0.69 -2.92
CA LEU A 91 -0.20 1.08 -2.89
C LEU A 91 0.63 0.26 -3.86
N TYR A 92 0.47 -1.05 -3.82
CA TYR A 92 1.12 -1.95 -4.78
C TYR A 92 0.66 -3.40 -4.61
N ASN A 93 0.30 -4.06 -5.72
CA ASN A 93 0.09 -5.49 -5.77
C ASN A 93 0.38 -6.04 -7.18
N ARG A 94 0.79 -7.30 -7.28
CA ARG A 94 1.00 -8.05 -8.53
C ARG A 94 -0.04 -9.15 -8.72
N GLY A 95 -1.32 -8.79 -8.67
CA GLY A 95 -2.42 -9.77 -8.76
C GLY A 95 -2.80 -10.36 -7.41
N ASN A 96 -3.14 -9.47 -6.46
CA ASN A 96 -3.38 -9.71 -5.04
C ASN A 96 -2.11 -10.00 -4.23
N SER A 97 -2.31 -10.23 -2.92
CA SER A 97 -1.29 -10.61 -1.97
C SER A 97 -1.31 -12.12 -1.70
N HIS A 98 -0.26 -12.59 -1.06
CA HIS A 98 -0.10 -13.95 -0.59
C HIS A 98 0.66 -13.96 0.74
N THR A 99 0.44 -14.93 1.61
CA THR A 99 1.14 -15.06 2.89
C THR A 99 2.55 -15.66 2.77
N GLY A 100 3.01 -15.94 1.56
CA GLY A 100 4.29 -16.61 1.34
C GLY A 100 4.27 -18.05 1.86
N TYR A 101 5.34 -18.44 2.55
CA TYR A 101 5.48 -19.77 3.14
C TYR A 101 5.08 -19.85 4.62
N TYR A 102 4.49 -18.79 5.18
CA TYR A 102 4.18 -18.75 6.61
C TYR A 102 3.17 -19.83 7.06
N LEU A 103 2.18 -20.13 6.23
CA LEU A 103 1.13 -21.08 6.58
C LEU A 103 1.29 -22.45 5.91
N ARG A 104 1.96 -22.53 4.78
CA ARG A 104 2.16 -23.76 4.02
C ARG A 104 3.32 -23.65 3.05
N GLN A 105 3.94 -24.77 2.75
CA GLN A 105 4.93 -24.84 1.68
C GLN A 105 4.24 -25.05 0.34
N ASN A 106 4.58 -24.18 -0.60
CA ASN A 106 4.21 -24.23 -2.02
C ASN A 106 2.73 -24.09 -2.38
N GLY A 107 2.51 -23.20 -3.30
CA GLY A 107 1.28 -23.10 -4.06
C GLY A 107 1.56 -22.35 -5.35
N ARG A 108 0.97 -22.80 -6.45
CA ARG A 108 0.97 -22.07 -7.72
C ARG A 108 0.27 -20.71 -7.57
N ASP A 109 -0.56 -20.57 -6.56
CA ASP A 109 -1.25 -19.34 -6.16
C ASP A 109 -0.31 -18.24 -5.67
N MET A 110 0.96 -18.53 -5.36
CA MET A 110 1.99 -17.52 -5.10
C MET A 110 2.45 -16.76 -6.36
N LEU A 111 2.16 -17.27 -7.55
CA LEU A 111 2.65 -16.70 -8.80
C LEU A 111 1.70 -15.62 -9.34
N ALA A 112 2.28 -14.54 -9.85
CA ALA A 112 1.61 -13.48 -10.59
C ALA A 112 1.88 -13.66 -12.08
N LEU A 113 1.19 -14.65 -12.68
CA LEU A 113 1.50 -15.14 -14.03
C LEU A 113 1.17 -14.15 -15.16
N ASP A 114 0.22 -13.23 -14.91
CA ASP A 114 -0.34 -12.39 -15.96
C ASP A 114 0.41 -11.05 -16.12
N ARG A 115 1.06 -10.59 -15.03
CA ARG A 115 1.81 -9.32 -15.06
C ARG A 115 2.89 -9.25 -13.95
N PRO A 116 4.04 -8.57 -14.24
CA PRO A 116 5.13 -8.45 -13.28
C PRO A 116 5.10 -7.15 -12.48
N ASN A 117 4.15 -6.25 -12.76
CA ASN A 117 4.04 -4.92 -12.18
C ASN A 117 2.71 -4.73 -11.45
N HIS A 118 2.47 -3.53 -10.97
CA HIS A 118 1.26 -3.17 -10.23
C HIS A 118 -0.01 -3.50 -11.02
N ALA A 119 -0.92 -4.26 -10.40
CA ALA A 119 -2.18 -4.69 -10.99
C ALA A 119 -3.34 -3.73 -10.68
N GLY A 120 -3.17 -2.89 -9.65
CA GLY A 120 -4.24 -2.00 -9.19
C GLY A 120 -5.35 -2.72 -8.45
N VAL A 121 -6.41 -1.96 -8.15
CA VAL A 121 -7.62 -2.43 -7.49
C VAL A 121 -8.80 -2.33 -8.45
N ALA A 122 -9.69 -3.30 -8.45
CA ALA A 122 -10.91 -3.28 -9.26
C ALA A 122 -11.73 -2.01 -8.98
N ALA A 123 -11.91 -1.17 -9.99
CA ALA A 123 -12.44 0.18 -9.81
C ALA A 123 -13.70 0.48 -10.62
N VAL A 124 -13.77 0.04 -11.86
CA VAL A 124 -14.94 0.25 -12.72
C VAL A 124 -15.29 -1.02 -13.49
N ARG A 125 -16.55 -1.41 -13.44
CA ARG A 125 -17.09 -2.51 -14.25
C ARG A 125 -17.86 -1.94 -15.43
N VAL A 126 -17.48 -2.31 -16.64
CA VAL A 126 -18.14 -1.89 -17.87
C VAL A 126 -19.56 -2.43 -17.93
N THR A 127 -20.53 -1.56 -18.21
CA THR A 127 -21.94 -1.90 -18.44
C THR A 127 -22.30 -1.84 -19.91
N ALA A 128 -21.71 -0.89 -20.65
CA ALA A 128 -21.90 -0.74 -22.10
C ALA A 128 -20.72 0.00 -22.73
N GLN A 129 -20.57 -0.16 -24.05
CA GLN A 129 -19.67 0.65 -24.86
C GLN A 129 -20.38 1.09 -26.12
N SER A 130 -20.27 2.37 -26.47
CA SER A 130 -20.74 2.94 -27.75
C SER A 130 -19.59 3.68 -28.42
N GLY A 131 -19.04 3.10 -29.48
CA GLY A 131 -17.85 3.61 -30.12
C GLY A 131 -16.66 3.69 -29.17
N ARG A 132 -16.27 4.91 -28.84
CA ARG A 132 -15.18 5.16 -27.87
C ARG A 132 -15.65 5.38 -26.43
N GLU A 133 -16.94 5.59 -26.25
CA GLU A 133 -17.49 5.90 -24.93
C GLU A 133 -17.79 4.62 -24.16
N ILE A 134 -17.24 4.54 -22.96
CA ILE A 134 -17.54 3.51 -21.97
C ILE A 134 -18.53 4.06 -20.97
N SER A 135 -19.58 3.28 -20.72
CA SER A 135 -20.42 3.41 -19.53
C SER A 135 -20.04 2.30 -18.56
N GLY A 136 -19.85 2.62 -17.30
CA GLY A 136 -19.47 1.65 -16.28
C GLY A 136 -20.02 2.02 -14.91
N VAL A 137 -19.94 1.09 -13.96
CA VAL A 137 -20.31 1.31 -12.56
C VAL A 137 -19.07 1.30 -11.70
N ALA A 138 -18.90 2.30 -10.85
CA ALA A 138 -17.83 2.39 -9.88
C ALA A 138 -17.95 1.27 -8.82
N MET A 139 -16.93 0.44 -8.69
CA MET A 139 -16.87 -0.67 -7.74
C MET A 139 -16.36 -0.26 -6.37
N THR A 140 -15.63 0.85 -6.32
CA THR A 140 -15.11 1.48 -5.09
C THR A 140 -15.30 2.99 -5.18
N GLN A 141 -15.04 3.70 -4.09
CA GLN A 141 -14.94 5.16 -4.11
C GLN A 141 -13.77 5.59 -4.99
N LEU A 142 -13.99 6.52 -5.91
CA LEU A 142 -12.98 7.10 -6.80
C LEU A 142 -12.88 8.60 -6.53
N HIS A 143 -11.67 9.12 -6.61
CA HIS A 143 -11.40 10.53 -6.37
C HIS A 143 -10.85 11.22 -7.61
N ALA A 144 -10.99 12.54 -7.65
CA ALA A 144 -10.32 13.34 -8.68
C ALA A 144 -8.82 13.01 -8.70
N GLN A 145 -8.25 12.94 -9.89
CA GLN A 145 -6.86 12.54 -10.16
C GLN A 145 -6.54 11.04 -9.92
N ASP A 146 -7.52 10.21 -9.54
CA ASP A 146 -7.33 8.76 -9.60
C ASP A 146 -7.11 8.31 -11.04
N VAL A 147 -6.27 7.28 -11.23
CA VAL A 147 -5.90 6.79 -12.56
C VAL A 147 -6.37 5.36 -12.76
N LEU A 148 -7.17 5.14 -13.80
CA LEU A 148 -7.53 3.81 -14.30
C LEU A 148 -6.56 3.35 -15.38
N GLU A 149 -6.18 2.09 -15.33
CA GLU A 149 -5.53 1.41 -16.45
C GLU A 149 -6.58 0.93 -17.47
N ILE A 150 -6.44 1.34 -18.73
CA ILE A 150 -7.39 1.00 -19.79
C ILE A 150 -6.92 -0.21 -20.60
N ALA A 151 -5.62 -0.30 -20.91
CA ALA A 151 -5.11 -1.40 -21.70
C ALA A 151 -3.64 -1.69 -21.39
N GLY A 152 -3.38 -2.68 -20.58
CA GLY A 152 -2.06 -3.26 -20.35
C GLY A 152 -0.97 -2.25 -19.98
N GLY A 153 -1.32 -1.16 -19.28
CA GLY A 153 -0.40 -0.10 -18.86
C GLY A 153 -0.03 0.91 -19.94
N LYS A 154 -0.53 0.77 -21.17
CA LYS A 154 -0.21 1.70 -22.27
C LYS A 154 -1.15 2.89 -22.37
N ASN A 155 -2.39 2.75 -21.90
CA ASN A 155 -3.40 3.79 -21.92
C ASN A 155 -4.08 3.88 -20.58
N ASN A 156 -4.20 5.10 -20.07
CA ASN A 156 -4.80 5.38 -18.78
C ASN A 156 -5.89 6.42 -18.92
N TYR A 157 -6.84 6.40 -18.00
CA TYR A 157 -7.83 7.44 -17.82
C TYR A 157 -7.68 8.05 -16.43
N THR A 158 -7.68 9.39 -16.36
CA THR A 158 -7.62 10.13 -15.09
C THR A 158 -8.98 10.74 -14.80
N PHE A 159 -9.51 10.50 -13.61
CA PHE A 159 -10.78 11.09 -13.17
C PHE A 159 -10.63 12.59 -12.93
N GLY A 160 -11.60 13.38 -13.43
CA GLY A 160 -11.68 14.82 -13.19
C GLY A 160 -12.49 15.21 -11.96
N LYS A 161 -13.23 14.26 -11.36
CA LYS A 161 -14.12 14.48 -10.22
C LYS A 161 -14.26 13.22 -9.39
N ASP A 162 -14.76 13.40 -8.17
CA ASP A 162 -15.11 12.28 -7.31
C ASP A 162 -16.33 11.52 -7.83
N VAL A 163 -16.33 10.20 -7.58
CA VAL A 163 -17.41 9.29 -7.95
C VAL A 163 -17.62 8.31 -6.79
N LYS A 164 -18.85 8.20 -6.30
CA LYS A 164 -19.18 7.26 -5.23
C LYS A 164 -19.29 5.84 -5.75
N LYS A 165 -19.01 4.86 -4.88
CA LYS A 165 -19.26 3.45 -5.17
C LYS A 165 -20.72 3.25 -5.59
N GLY A 166 -20.92 2.52 -6.72
CA GLY A 166 -22.22 2.26 -7.30
C GLY A 166 -22.70 3.30 -8.32
N GLU A 167 -22.07 4.47 -8.39
CA GLU A 167 -22.42 5.49 -9.38
C GLU A 167 -21.95 5.09 -10.79
N THR A 168 -22.71 5.55 -11.79
CA THR A 168 -22.36 5.39 -13.21
C THR A 168 -21.27 6.39 -13.61
N VAL A 169 -20.27 5.90 -14.32
CA VAL A 169 -19.19 6.70 -14.90
C VAL A 169 -19.19 6.60 -16.40
N HIS A 170 -18.81 7.70 -17.06
CA HIS A 170 -18.64 7.76 -18.50
C HIS A 170 -17.24 8.29 -18.82
N PHE A 171 -16.52 7.62 -19.71
CA PHE A 171 -15.21 8.06 -20.16
C PHE A 171 -14.86 7.50 -21.54
N LEU A 172 -13.89 8.13 -22.18
CA LEU A 172 -13.47 7.76 -23.52
C LEU A 172 -12.25 6.84 -23.48
N VAL A 173 -12.29 5.80 -24.30
CA VAL A 173 -11.16 4.90 -24.54
C VAL A 173 -10.52 5.20 -25.91
N PRO A 174 -9.27 4.76 -26.15
CA PRO A 174 -8.62 4.90 -27.43
C PRO A 174 -9.43 4.26 -28.56
N LYS A 175 -9.26 4.79 -29.79
CA LYS A 175 -9.91 4.22 -30.98
C LYS A 175 -9.54 2.75 -31.18
N LYS A 176 -10.44 1.96 -31.74
CA LYS A 176 -10.27 0.54 -32.05
C LYS A 176 -10.15 -0.39 -30.85
N MET A 177 -10.41 0.08 -29.63
CA MET A 177 -10.51 -0.77 -28.45
C MET A 177 -11.97 -1.15 -28.19
N ASN A 178 -12.20 -2.43 -27.91
CA ASN A 178 -13.51 -2.95 -27.56
C ASN A 178 -13.43 -3.69 -26.22
N PHE A 179 -14.33 -3.32 -25.32
CA PHE A 179 -14.41 -3.88 -23.97
C PHE A 179 -15.82 -4.44 -23.75
N PRO A 180 -15.98 -5.76 -23.70
CA PRO A 180 -17.28 -6.37 -23.49
C PRO A 180 -17.86 -5.99 -22.12
N LYS A 181 -19.19 -6.03 -22.01
CA LYS A 181 -19.90 -5.87 -20.75
C LYS A 181 -19.30 -6.82 -19.68
N GLY A 182 -19.08 -6.30 -18.49
CA GLY A 182 -18.45 -7.04 -17.40
C GLY A 182 -16.93 -6.89 -17.31
N THR A 183 -16.26 -6.31 -18.33
CA THR A 183 -14.82 -5.97 -18.21
C THR A 183 -14.59 -5.10 -16.99
N VAL A 184 -13.53 -5.40 -16.23
CA VAL A 184 -13.15 -4.63 -15.05
C VAL A 184 -11.90 -3.83 -15.33
N PHE A 185 -11.98 -2.52 -15.15
CA PHE A 185 -10.84 -1.62 -15.15
C PHE A 185 -10.32 -1.44 -13.73
N HIS A 186 -9.00 -1.37 -13.60
CA HIS A 186 -8.32 -1.28 -12.31
C HIS A 186 -7.77 0.12 -12.06
N ARG A 187 -7.94 0.64 -10.84
CA ARG A 187 -7.27 1.83 -10.37
C ARG A 187 -5.81 1.49 -10.07
N ILE A 188 -4.89 2.14 -10.75
CA ILE A 188 -3.44 1.98 -10.58
C ILE A 188 -2.79 3.14 -9.83
N ARG A 189 -3.56 4.17 -9.52
CA ARG A 189 -3.15 5.30 -8.68
C ARG A 189 -4.35 5.83 -7.91
N ASN A 190 -4.25 5.81 -6.60
CA ASN A 190 -5.19 6.40 -5.65
C ASN A 190 -4.59 7.74 -5.17
N GLN A 191 -5.07 8.84 -5.74
CA GLN A 191 -4.49 10.15 -5.48
C GLN A 191 -4.73 10.61 -4.05
N GLN A 192 -5.93 10.43 -3.52
CA GLN A 192 -6.26 10.79 -2.14
C GLN A 192 -5.40 10.03 -1.12
N LEU A 193 -5.15 8.75 -1.36
CA LEU A 193 -4.26 7.95 -0.51
C LEU A 193 -2.83 8.50 -0.53
N ILE A 194 -2.32 8.85 -1.71
CA ILE A 194 -0.98 9.40 -1.87
C ILE A 194 -0.86 10.72 -1.10
N GLU A 195 -1.81 11.64 -1.27
CA GLU A 195 -1.82 12.95 -0.60
C GLU A 195 -1.91 12.80 0.92
N ARG A 196 -2.74 11.88 1.42
CA ARG A 196 -2.83 11.59 2.84
C ARG A 196 -1.50 11.08 3.41
N LEU A 197 -0.85 10.13 2.72
CA LEU A 197 0.43 9.58 3.18
C LEU A 197 1.55 10.61 3.11
N ASP A 198 1.53 11.47 2.09
CA ASP A 198 2.47 12.58 1.96
C ASP A 198 2.32 13.56 3.13
N HIS A 199 1.08 13.99 3.39
CA HIS A 199 0.77 14.90 4.48
C HIS A 199 1.13 14.30 5.86
N ASP A 200 0.74 13.05 6.11
CA ASP A 200 0.84 12.45 7.44
C ASP A 200 2.27 11.99 7.79
N TYR A 201 3.06 11.55 6.80
CA TYR A 201 4.33 10.86 7.05
C TYR A 201 5.55 11.41 6.31
N ILE A 202 5.38 11.98 5.11
CA ILE A 202 6.52 12.37 4.28
C ILE A 202 6.86 13.85 4.48
N ASN A 203 5.91 14.72 4.23
CA ASN A 203 6.06 16.17 4.37
C ASN A 203 5.45 16.72 5.66
N GLY A 204 4.75 15.89 6.43
CA GLY A 204 4.21 16.24 7.74
C GLY A 204 5.33 16.59 8.71
N LYS A 205 5.23 17.75 9.36
CA LYS A 205 6.13 18.12 10.44
C LYS A 205 5.75 17.36 11.70
N LEU A 206 6.27 16.13 11.85
CA LEU A 206 6.15 15.37 13.09
C LEU A 206 6.93 16.08 14.17
N ARG A 207 6.27 16.98 14.91
CA ARG A 207 6.82 17.67 16.08
C ARG A 207 6.08 17.23 17.32
N GLU A 208 6.82 16.71 18.28
CA GLU A 208 6.30 16.45 19.62
C GLU A 208 6.54 17.65 20.51
N LYS A 209 5.53 18.03 21.31
CA LYS A 209 5.73 19.01 22.37
C LYS A 209 6.48 18.34 23.52
N ILE A 210 7.63 18.90 23.85
CA ILE A 210 8.41 18.56 25.04
C ILE A 210 8.52 19.83 25.88
N TYR A 211 8.64 19.66 27.17
CA TYR A 211 8.91 20.76 28.10
C TYR A 211 10.39 20.67 28.52
N GLY A 212 11.09 21.78 28.40
CA GLY A 212 12.46 21.89 28.84
C GLY A 212 12.57 22.89 29.99
N PHE A 213 13.34 22.54 31.04
CA PHE A 213 13.69 23.42 32.15
C PHE A 213 15.20 23.50 32.22
N LEU A 214 15.74 24.72 32.14
CA LEU A 214 17.17 25.02 32.30
C LEU A 214 17.38 25.79 33.57
N SER A 215 18.30 25.34 34.42
CA SER A 215 18.75 26.08 35.62
C SER A 215 20.23 26.36 35.50
N LEU A 216 20.59 27.63 35.61
CA LEU A 216 21.98 28.12 35.65
C LEU A 216 22.14 29.04 36.88
N THR A 217 23.01 28.66 37.79
CA THR A 217 23.30 29.45 39.00
C THR A 217 24.81 29.59 39.09
N ILE A 218 25.30 30.84 39.36
CA ILE A 218 26.72 31.10 39.48
C ILE A 218 27.31 30.28 40.66
N GLY A 219 28.38 29.56 40.40
CA GLY A 219 29.04 28.70 41.35
C GLY A 219 28.38 27.35 41.63
N GLN A 220 27.34 26.99 40.89
CA GLN A 220 26.68 25.68 40.95
C GLN A 220 26.67 24.99 39.56
N LYS A 221 26.57 23.66 39.58
CA LYS A 221 26.35 22.92 38.30
C LYS A 221 25.03 23.29 37.70
N GLY A 222 25.03 23.75 36.44
CA GLY A 222 23.82 23.94 35.66
C GLY A 222 23.20 22.61 35.29
N PHE A 223 21.90 22.57 35.14
CA PHE A 223 21.23 21.39 34.64
C PHE A 223 20.12 21.73 33.64
N PHE A 224 19.87 20.79 32.74
CA PHE A 224 18.78 20.86 31.76
C PHE A 224 17.92 19.60 31.88
N THR A 225 16.65 19.77 32.20
CA THR A 225 15.67 18.69 32.26
C THR A 225 14.70 18.78 31.11
N VAL A 226 14.47 17.66 30.41
CA VAL A 226 13.47 17.53 29.39
C VAL A 226 12.39 16.58 29.88
N CYS A 227 11.12 16.99 29.73
CA CYS A 227 9.96 16.20 30.15
C CYS A 227 9.08 15.88 28.93
N LYS A 228 8.67 14.61 28.83
CA LYS A 228 7.68 14.11 27.86
C LYS A 228 6.70 13.19 28.58
N GLY A 229 5.47 13.67 28.79
CA GLY A 229 4.49 12.96 29.62
C GLY A 229 5.06 12.70 31.02
N ASN A 230 5.03 11.45 31.46
CA ASN A 230 5.55 11.03 32.77
C ASN A 230 7.05 10.70 32.78
N ARG A 231 7.78 10.96 31.70
CA ARG A 231 9.22 10.71 31.61
C ARG A 231 10.00 12.01 31.66
N SER A 232 11.04 12.04 32.46
CA SER A 232 12.00 13.16 32.52
C SER A 232 13.42 12.67 32.34
N PHE A 233 14.24 13.50 31.71
CA PHE A 233 15.67 13.27 31.55
C PHE A 233 16.42 14.53 31.93
N THR A 234 17.44 14.41 32.77
CA THR A 234 18.23 15.56 33.25
C THR A 234 19.70 15.36 32.92
N ALA A 235 20.30 16.39 32.31
CA ALA A 235 21.72 16.48 32.05
C ALA A 235 22.30 17.62 32.89
N TYR A 236 23.54 17.47 33.37
CA TYR A 236 24.26 18.44 34.18
C TYR A 236 25.49 18.96 33.42
N THR A 237 25.89 20.21 33.66
CA THR A 237 27.19 20.71 33.23
C THR A 237 28.31 20.00 33.98
N GLU A 238 29.49 19.90 33.36
CA GLU A 238 30.72 19.44 34.01
C GLU A 238 31.15 20.29 35.20
#